data_5594418f749a4794860ef146e44846ad
#
_entry.id   5594418f749a4794860ef146e44846ad
#
_cell.length_a   1.000
_cell.length_b   1.000
_cell.length_c   1.000
_cell.angle_alpha   90.00
_cell.angle_beta   90.00
_cell.angle_gamma   90.00
#
_symmetry.space_group_name_H-M   'P 1'
#
loop_
_entity.id
_entity.type
_entity.pdbx_description
1 polymer ?
#
loop_
_entity_poly.entity_id
_entity_poly.type
_entity_poly.pdbx_seq_one_letter_code
_entity_poly.pdbx_strand_id
1 'polypeptide(L)'
;MAFKEMEDYIKNKTNYPLRERYDMPDSKLTFPGGAQARIEISGIESASNLEEMVKEADKRNITVHRVISIVRGTTMLDDQELKYFAQIGADNDLELLVNPVASRAWDTGRQYTSGEEGIVSGMRLRGHDMLYRYLKNIDRCIEAGIRGFLITDEAALTLLNDMREEGIIPEDVKFKVSFLAGHGTAVSGKLLENLGADSFNPL
;
A
#
# COMPACT_ATOMS: atom_id res chain seq x y z
N MET A 1 -3.94 14.86 -37.63
CA MET A 1 -3.24 13.62 -38.06
C MET A 1 -2.65 12.90 -36.84
N ALA A 2 -1.81 13.50 -36.05
CA ALA A 2 -1.13 12.80 -34.94
C ALA A 2 -2.06 12.15 -33.90
N PHE A 3 -3.20 12.75 -33.57
CA PHE A 3 -4.10 12.15 -32.56
C PHE A 3 -4.77 10.87 -33.05
N LYS A 4 -5.14 10.79 -34.33
CA LYS A 4 -5.71 9.57 -34.92
C LYS A 4 -4.70 8.40 -34.91
N GLU A 5 -3.44 8.68 -35.14
CA GLU A 5 -2.38 7.68 -35.08
C GLU A 5 -2.18 7.15 -33.64
N MET A 6 -2.29 8.01 -32.62
CA MET A 6 -2.28 7.61 -31.21
C MET A 6 -3.49 6.73 -30.87
N GLU A 7 -4.69 7.12 -31.31
CA GLU A 7 -5.90 6.29 -31.11
C GLU A 7 -5.76 4.91 -31.76
N ASP A 8 -5.28 4.88 -33.00
CA ASP A 8 -5.09 3.63 -33.74
C ASP A 8 -4.02 2.74 -33.07
N TYR A 9 -2.98 3.35 -32.51
CA TYR A 9 -1.99 2.60 -31.73
C TYR A 9 -2.62 1.96 -30.48
N ILE A 10 -3.37 2.73 -29.69
CA ILE A 10 -4.03 2.20 -28.47
C ILE A 10 -4.98 1.06 -28.84
N LYS A 11 -5.84 1.25 -29.83
CA LYS A 11 -6.84 0.27 -30.28
C LYS A 11 -6.24 -1.01 -30.83
N ASN A 12 -5.13 -0.93 -31.58
CA ASN A 12 -4.61 -2.05 -32.36
C ASN A 12 -3.36 -2.69 -31.75
N LYS A 13 -2.68 -2.00 -30.84
CA LYS A 13 -1.39 -2.44 -30.28
C LYS A 13 -1.39 -2.62 -28.77
N THR A 14 -2.48 -2.26 -28.10
CA THR A 14 -2.61 -2.43 -26.64
C THR A 14 -3.96 -3.07 -26.29
N ASN A 15 -4.08 -3.56 -25.06
CA ASN A 15 -5.34 -4.05 -24.49
C ASN A 15 -6.04 -2.99 -23.63
N TYR A 16 -5.55 -1.75 -23.66
CA TYR A 16 -6.12 -0.68 -22.85
C TYR A 16 -7.34 -0.05 -23.51
N PRO A 17 -8.35 0.35 -22.72
CA PRO A 17 -9.49 1.10 -23.24
C PRO A 17 -9.05 2.51 -23.65
N LEU A 18 -9.56 3.00 -24.79
CA LEU A 18 -9.32 4.38 -25.24
C LEU A 18 -10.08 5.41 -24.41
N ARG A 19 -11.23 5.01 -23.86
CA ARG A 19 -12.12 5.81 -23.02
C ARG A 19 -12.68 4.96 -21.88
N GLU A 20 -13.25 5.61 -20.88
CA GLU A 20 -13.97 4.93 -19.82
C GLU A 20 -15.06 4.01 -20.39
N ARG A 21 -15.24 2.88 -19.75
CA ARG A 21 -16.29 1.92 -20.04
C ARG A 21 -17.26 1.87 -18.89
N TYR A 22 -18.53 2.05 -19.19
CA TYR A 22 -19.63 2.03 -18.21
C TYR A 22 -20.45 0.74 -18.26
N ASP A 23 -20.06 -0.18 -19.16
CA ASP A 23 -20.69 -1.47 -19.44
C ASP A 23 -19.77 -2.65 -19.05
N MET A 24 -18.92 -2.46 -18.05
CA MET A 24 -18.02 -3.50 -17.59
C MET A 24 -18.79 -4.69 -17.02
N PRO A 25 -18.46 -5.93 -17.42
CA PRO A 25 -19.04 -7.11 -16.80
C PRO A 25 -18.55 -7.24 -15.35
N ASP A 26 -19.37 -7.84 -14.50
CA ASP A 26 -18.96 -8.21 -13.15
C ASP A 26 -17.79 -9.20 -13.20
N SER A 27 -16.85 -9.03 -12.27
CA SER A 27 -15.75 -9.98 -12.12
C SER A 27 -16.29 -11.34 -11.68
N LYS A 28 -15.80 -12.40 -12.33
CA LYS A 28 -16.03 -13.80 -11.91
C LYS A 28 -14.95 -14.31 -10.94
N LEU A 29 -13.92 -13.50 -10.69
CA LEU A 29 -12.84 -13.85 -9.77
C LEU A 29 -13.33 -13.73 -8.33
N THR A 30 -12.87 -14.66 -7.51
CA THR A 30 -13.14 -14.68 -6.06
C THR A 30 -11.82 -14.80 -5.29
N PHE A 31 -11.83 -14.33 -4.06
CA PHE A 31 -10.79 -14.63 -3.09
C PHE A 31 -10.81 -16.12 -2.69
N PRO A 32 -9.73 -16.66 -2.10
CA PRO A 32 -9.65 -18.08 -1.73
C PRO A 32 -10.83 -18.60 -0.89
N GLY A 33 -11.48 -17.73 -0.10
CA GLY A 33 -12.70 -18.05 0.66
C GLY A 33 -14.01 -18.01 -0.14
N GLY A 34 -13.97 -17.81 -1.47
CA GLY A 34 -15.14 -17.73 -2.34
C GLY A 34 -15.83 -16.36 -2.37
N ALA A 35 -15.42 -15.41 -1.54
CA ALA A 35 -15.97 -14.05 -1.51
C ALA A 35 -15.53 -13.22 -2.71
N GLN A 36 -16.42 -12.42 -3.27
CA GLN A 36 -16.08 -11.45 -4.34
C GLN A 36 -15.46 -10.15 -3.82
N ALA A 37 -15.59 -9.89 -2.51
CA ALA A 37 -15.03 -8.71 -1.86
C ALA A 37 -14.48 -9.07 -0.48
N ARG A 38 -13.54 -8.25 0.00
CA ARG A 38 -13.01 -8.29 1.37
C ARG A 38 -13.17 -6.93 2.04
N ILE A 39 -13.39 -6.95 3.35
CA ILE A 39 -13.49 -5.72 4.14
C ILE A 39 -12.07 -5.28 4.53
N GLU A 40 -11.74 -4.05 4.19
CA GLU A 40 -10.53 -3.36 4.59
C GLU A 40 -10.91 -2.13 5.43
N ILE A 41 -10.28 -1.97 6.59
CA ILE A 41 -10.47 -0.81 7.48
C ILE A 41 -9.17 -0.02 7.53
N SER A 42 -9.26 1.31 7.47
CA SER A 42 -8.11 2.20 7.60
C SER A 42 -8.18 3.03 8.88
N GLY A 43 -7.01 3.56 9.31
CA GLY A 43 -6.93 4.50 10.43
C GLY A 43 -6.69 3.86 11.80
N ILE A 44 -6.21 2.64 11.86
CA ILE A 44 -5.80 1.98 13.11
C ILE A 44 -4.35 2.38 13.42
N GLU A 45 -4.12 3.16 14.46
CA GLU A 45 -2.83 3.80 14.73
C GLU A 45 -2.06 3.21 15.92
N SER A 46 -2.64 2.28 16.68
CA SER A 46 -2.03 1.65 17.86
C SER A 46 -2.53 0.24 18.10
N ALA A 47 -1.80 -0.54 18.90
CA ALA A 47 -2.21 -1.90 19.29
C ALA A 47 -3.56 -1.90 20.01
N SER A 48 -3.80 -0.94 20.91
CA SER A 48 -5.08 -0.84 21.60
C SER A 48 -6.26 -0.55 20.68
N ASN A 49 -6.07 0.29 19.64
CA ASN A 49 -7.10 0.53 18.62
C ASN A 49 -7.38 -0.75 17.79
N LEU A 50 -6.34 -1.53 17.49
CA LEU A 50 -6.50 -2.79 16.77
C LEU A 50 -7.31 -3.80 17.58
N GLU A 51 -7.01 -3.96 18.87
CA GLU A 51 -7.78 -4.82 19.77
C GLU A 51 -9.26 -4.42 19.87
N GLU A 52 -9.54 -3.14 20.02
CA GLU A 52 -10.92 -2.65 20.08
C GLU A 52 -11.66 -2.86 18.75
N MET A 53 -10.99 -2.70 17.62
CA MET A 53 -11.56 -3.00 16.31
C MET A 53 -11.90 -4.48 16.19
N VAL A 54 -11.00 -5.38 16.61
CA VAL A 54 -11.25 -6.84 16.60
C VAL A 54 -12.46 -7.18 17.48
N LYS A 55 -12.48 -6.72 18.73
CA LYS A 55 -13.61 -6.93 19.65
C LYS A 55 -14.96 -6.45 19.09
N GLU A 56 -14.96 -5.29 18.44
CA GLU A 56 -16.19 -4.75 17.86
C GLU A 56 -16.63 -5.50 16.59
N ALA A 57 -15.67 -5.98 15.79
CA ALA A 57 -15.96 -6.82 14.64
C ALA A 57 -16.58 -8.16 15.07
N ASP A 58 -16.01 -8.82 16.06
CA ASP A 58 -16.52 -10.07 16.64
C ASP A 58 -17.94 -9.90 17.20
N LYS A 59 -18.16 -8.86 18.00
CA LYS A 59 -19.48 -8.53 18.57
C LYS A 59 -20.56 -8.35 17.50
N ARG A 60 -20.18 -7.85 16.31
CA ARG A 60 -21.08 -7.63 15.18
C ARG A 60 -21.14 -8.80 14.21
N ASN A 61 -20.35 -9.85 14.44
CA ASN A 61 -20.20 -10.97 13.51
C ASN A 61 -19.77 -10.49 12.11
N ILE A 62 -18.80 -9.58 12.06
CA ILE A 62 -18.23 -9.04 10.81
C ILE A 62 -16.80 -9.54 10.69
N THR A 63 -16.45 -10.14 9.54
CA THR A 63 -15.08 -10.50 9.23
C THR A 63 -14.36 -9.32 8.59
N VAL A 64 -13.36 -8.76 9.29
CA VAL A 64 -12.39 -7.82 8.73
C VAL A 64 -11.22 -8.63 8.20
N HIS A 65 -10.76 -8.35 6.99
CA HIS A 65 -9.70 -9.14 6.34
C HIS A 65 -8.36 -8.41 6.34
N ARG A 66 -8.41 -7.07 6.26
CA ARG A 66 -7.23 -6.24 6.12
C ARG A 66 -7.38 -4.93 6.89
N VAL A 67 -6.27 -4.44 7.40
CA VAL A 67 -6.21 -3.15 8.09
C VAL A 67 -5.09 -2.31 7.49
N ILE A 68 -5.41 -1.10 7.02
CA ILE A 68 -4.40 -0.08 6.71
C ILE A 68 -4.18 0.72 7.99
N SER A 69 -2.99 0.61 8.53
CA SER A 69 -2.67 1.04 9.88
C SER A 69 -1.39 1.87 9.93
N ILE A 70 -1.24 2.58 11.04
CA ILE A 70 -0.03 3.35 11.37
C ILE A 70 0.33 4.29 10.21
N VAL A 71 -0.68 4.98 9.67
CA VAL A 71 -0.54 5.85 8.49
C VAL A 71 0.36 7.05 8.80
N ARG A 72 0.49 7.43 10.08
CA ARG A 72 1.39 8.49 10.55
C ARG A 72 2.85 8.08 10.58
N GLY A 73 3.13 6.80 10.36
CA GLY A 73 4.47 6.22 10.31
C GLY A 73 4.77 5.35 11.53
N THR A 74 5.35 4.19 11.28
CA THR A 74 5.65 3.17 12.29
C THR A 74 6.68 3.60 13.33
N THR A 75 7.41 4.69 13.11
CA THR A 75 8.32 5.29 14.10
C THR A 75 7.62 5.90 15.32
N MET A 76 6.29 6.02 15.29
CA MET A 76 5.50 6.45 16.45
C MET A 76 5.32 5.35 17.51
N LEU A 77 5.54 4.09 17.13
CA LEU A 77 5.45 2.95 18.02
C LEU A 77 6.86 2.50 18.44
N ASP A 78 7.00 2.06 19.70
CA ASP A 78 8.21 1.38 20.13
C ASP A 78 8.22 -0.09 19.60
N ASP A 79 9.34 -0.79 19.81
CA ASP A 79 9.50 -2.14 19.28
C ASP A 79 8.59 -3.18 19.96
N GLN A 80 8.22 -2.95 21.22
CA GLN A 80 7.32 -3.84 21.94
C GLN A 80 5.89 -3.67 21.44
N GLU A 81 5.44 -2.43 21.27
CA GLU A 81 4.11 -2.13 20.73
C GLU A 81 3.99 -2.61 19.28
N LEU A 82 5.04 -2.43 18.45
CA LEU A 82 5.03 -2.90 17.08
C LEU A 82 4.93 -4.43 16.99
N LYS A 83 5.67 -5.17 17.84
CA LYS A 83 5.57 -6.63 17.92
C LYS A 83 4.19 -7.07 18.41
N TYR A 84 3.65 -6.39 19.41
CA TYR A 84 2.32 -6.69 19.91
C TYR A 84 1.24 -6.41 18.86
N PHE A 85 1.37 -5.31 18.12
CA PHE A 85 0.50 -4.98 16.99
C PHE A 85 0.52 -6.10 15.93
N ALA A 86 1.71 -6.58 15.57
CA ALA A 86 1.87 -7.69 14.62
C ALA A 86 1.25 -8.99 15.14
N GLN A 87 1.40 -9.28 16.45
CA GLN A 87 0.83 -10.46 17.09
C GLN A 87 -0.70 -10.45 17.05
N ILE A 88 -1.35 -9.30 17.36
CA ILE A 88 -2.82 -9.16 17.27
C ILE A 88 -3.28 -9.49 15.84
N GLY A 89 -2.57 -8.99 14.83
CA GLY A 89 -2.89 -9.30 13.43
C GLY A 89 -2.82 -10.78 13.12
N ALA A 90 -1.74 -11.44 13.55
CA ALA A 90 -1.54 -12.87 13.33
C ALA A 90 -2.59 -13.74 14.07
N ASP A 91 -2.92 -13.40 15.31
CA ASP A 91 -3.90 -14.12 16.12
C ASP A 91 -5.34 -14.02 15.58
N ASN A 92 -5.62 -13.04 14.70
CA ASN A 92 -6.95 -12.78 14.16
C ASN A 92 -7.02 -12.90 12.63
N ASP A 93 -6.04 -13.52 11.98
CA ASP A 93 -5.98 -13.69 10.52
C ASP A 93 -6.13 -12.36 9.74
N LEU A 94 -5.60 -11.27 10.30
CA LEU A 94 -5.66 -9.94 9.71
C LEU A 94 -4.40 -9.66 8.88
N GLU A 95 -4.58 -9.25 7.64
CA GLU A 95 -3.51 -8.67 6.85
C GLU A 95 -3.28 -7.21 7.30
N LEU A 96 -2.14 -6.97 7.94
CA LEU A 96 -1.74 -5.64 8.40
C LEU A 96 -0.90 -4.94 7.33
N LEU A 97 -1.37 -3.79 6.85
CA LEU A 97 -0.62 -2.90 5.97
C LEU A 97 -0.20 -1.66 6.76
N VAL A 98 1.08 -1.47 6.97
CA VAL A 98 1.62 -0.31 7.69
C VAL A 98 2.32 0.67 6.72
N ASN A 99 2.33 1.95 7.09
CA ASN A 99 3.09 2.94 6.36
C ASN A 99 4.50 3.05 6.94
N PRO A 100 5.55 2.64 6.21
CA PRO A 100 6.91 2.64 6.72
C PRO A 100 7.60 4.01 6.72
N VAL A 101 6.89 5.09 6.43
CA VAL A 101 7.47 6.45 6.42
C VAL A 101 8.05 6.79 7.79
N ALA A 102 9.35 7.04 7.82
CA ALA A 102 10.11 7.26 9.05
C ALA A 102 10.08 8.72 9.55
N SER A 103 9.93 9.70 8.66
CA SER A 103 10.12 11.11 9.02
C SER A 103 9.29 12.05 8.14
N ARG A 104 7.98 11.86 8.19
CA ARG A 104 7.05 12.75 7.48
C ARG A 104 7.23 14.21 7.92
N ALA A 105 7.41 15.12 6.96
CA ALA A 105 7.51 16.55 7.17
C ALA A 105 8.78 17.07 7.89
N TRP A 106 9.81 16.24 8.05
CA TRP A 106 11.10 16.64 8.67
C TRP A 106 12.29 16.60 7.71
N ASP A 107 12.02 16.53 6.42
CA ASP A 107 13.03 16.53 5.36
C ASP A 107 13.16 17.90 4.65
N THR A 108 14.01 17.95 3.63
CA THR A 108 14.21 19.13 2.78
C THR A 108 12.98 19.58 2.03
N GLY A 109 11.95 18.75 1.94
CA GLY A 109 10.69 19.03 1.30
C GLY A 109 9.56 19.42 2.25
N ARG A 110 9.86 19.75 3.51
CA ARG A 110 8.85 20.07 4.52
C ARG A 110 7.85 21.14 4.07
N GLN A 111 8.28 22.16 3.35
CA GLN A 111 7.42 23.24 2.84
C GLN A 111 6.32 22.73 1.92
N TYR A 112 6.52 21.60 1.23
CA TYR A 112 5.50 20.99 0.38
C TYR A 112 4.44 20.23 1.17
N THR A 113 4.67 19.96 2.43
CA THR A 113 3.71 19.25 3.32
C THR A 113 2.87 20.19 4.17
N SER A 114 3.11 21.50 4.11
CA SER A 114 2.41 22.50 4.90
C SER A 114 1.07 22.96 4.33
N GLY A 115 0.72 22.57 3.09
CA GLY A 115 -0.55 22.87 2.44
C GLY A 115 -1.26 21.60 1.97
N GLU A 116 -2.55 21.70 1.68
CA GLU A 116 -3.37 20.57 1.18
C GLU A 116 -2.79 19.95 -0.10
N GLU A 117 -2.31 20.77 -1.01
CA GLU A 117 -1.67 20.34 -2.26
C GLU A 117 -0.34 19.61 -2.04
N GLY A 118 0.36 19.94 -0.95
CA GLY A 118 1.62 19.32 -0.57
C GLY A 118 1.48 17.92 0.03
N ILE A 119 0.28 17.53 0.48
CA ILE A 119 0.06 16.23 1.13
C ILE A 119 0.38 15.08 0.16
N VAL A 120 -0.01 15.19 -1.09
CA VAL A 120 0.22 14.15 -2.11
C VAL A 120 1.71 14.04 -2.45
N SER A 121 2.37 15.16 -2.78
CA SER A 121 3.80 15.15 -3.08
C SER A 121 4.69 14.92 -1.84
N GLY A 122 4.17 15.22 -0.66
CA GLY A 122 4.83 15.00 0.62
C GLY A 122 5.04 13.54 1.01
N MET A 123 4.38 12.62 0.31
CA MET A 123 4.53 11.18 0.54
C MET A 123 5.67 10.54 -0.27
N ARG A 124 6.22 11.26 -1.25
CA ARG A 124 7.36 10.78 -2.04
C ARG A 124 8.67 10.85 -1.25
N LEU A 125 9.53 9.88 -1.50
CA LEU A 125 10.88 9.89 -0.92
C LEU A 125 11.76 10.91 -1.64
N ARG A 126 12.45 11.74 -0.87
CA ARG A 126 13.35 12.78 -1.38
C ARG A 126 14.76 12.60 -0.86
N GLY A 127 15.66 12.23 -1.77
CA GLY A 127 17.06 11.98 -1.45
C GLY A 127 17.33 10.62 -0.82
N HIS A 128 18.59 10.22 -0.86
CA HIS A 128 19.02 8.89 -0.42
C HIS A 128 18.96 8.70 1.09
N ASP A 129 19.11 9.75 1.88
CA ASP A 129 18.98 9.64 3.34
C ASP A 129 17.54 9.28 3.76
N MET A 130 16.54 9.81 3.04
CA MET A 130 15.14 9.47 3.32
C MET A 130 14.85 8.03 2.89
N LEU A 131 15.32 7.62 1.72
CA LEU A 131 15.23 6.23 1.26
C LEU A 131 15.89 5.27 2.26
N TYR A 132 17.11 5.59 2.73
CA TYR A 132 17.81 4.75 3.71
C TYR A 132 17.01 4.59 5.02
N ARG A 133 16.45 5.67 5.55
CA ARG A 133 15.60 5.61 6.76
C ARG A 133 14.32 4.81 6.52
N TYR A 134 13.76 4.94 5.34
CA TYR A 134 12.59 4.18 4.92
C TYR A 134 12.88 2.68 4.91
N LEU A 135 13.97 2.25 4.30
CA LEU A 135 14.39 0.85 4.28
C LEU A 135 14.69 0.31 5.68
N LYS A 136 15.38 1.08 6.53
CA LYS A 136 15.59 0.71 7.95
C LYS A 136 14.28 0.49 8.71
N ASN A 137 13.28 1.30 8.41
CA ASN A 137 12.00 1.16 9.09
C ASN A 137 11.22 -0.04 8.58
N ILE A 138 11.33 -0.40 7.30
CA ILE A 138 10.78 -1.65 6.75
C ILE A 138 11.42 -2.86 7.41
N ASP A 139 12.74 -2.90 7.48
CA ASP A 139 13.48 -3.96 8.13
C ASP A 139 13.01 -4.18 9.58
N ARG A 140 12.95 -3.10 10.36
CA ARG A 140 12.40 -3.10 11.73
C ARG A 140 10.97 -3.66 11.81
N CYS A 141 10.11 -3.30 10.86
CA CYS A 141 8.74 -3.80 10.81
C CYS A 141 8.70 -5.31 10.48
N ILE A 142 9.55 -5.76 9.56
CA ILE A 142 9.68 -7.19 9.22
C ILE A 142 10.16 -7.99 10.42
N GLU A 143 11.17 -7.49 11.16
CA GLU A 143 11.66 -8.10 12.40
C GLU A 143 10.58 -8.19 13.49
N ALA A 144 9.66 -7.21 13.52
CA ALA A 144 8.51 -7.22 14.42
C ALA A 144 7.39 -8.19 14.01
N GLY A 145 7.45 -8.77 12.81
CA GLY A 145 6.44 -9.69 12.28
C GLY A 145 5.46 -9.08 11.27
N ILE A 146 5.59 -7.80 10.94
CA ILE A 146 4.76 -7.16 9.90
C ILE A 146 5.15 -7.70 8.52
N ARG A 147 4.14 -7.98 7.69
CA ARG A 147 4.32 -8.52 6.33
C ARG A 147 3.64 -7.68 5.24
N GLY A 148 2.93 -6.62 5.59
CA GLY A 148 2.25 -5.74 4.64
C GLY A 148 2.71 -4.29 4.73
N PHE A 149 2.97 -3.66 3.59
CA PHE A 149 3.44 -2.28 3.52
C PHE A 149 2.62 -1.45 2.53
N LEU A 150 2.22 -0.25 2.97
CA LEU A 150 1.58 0.75 2.12
C LEU A 150 2.65 1.62 1.48
N ILE A 151 2.85 1.47 0.19
CA ILE A 151 3.91 2.13 -0.59
C ILE A 151 3.33 3.36 -1.31
N THR A 152 4.07 4.46 -1.30
CA THR A 152 3.69 5.71 -1.96
C THR A 152 4.69 6.18 -3.03
N ASP A 153 5.75 5.39 -3.26
CA ASP A 153 6.86 5.75 -4.14
C ASP A 153 7.27 4.55 -4.99
N GLU A 154 7.22 4.68 -6.31
CA GLU A 154 7.48 3.58 -7.26
C GLU A 154 8.95 3.15 -7.26
N ALA A 155 9.88 4.08 -7.01
CA ALA A 155 11.29 3.72 -6.93
C ALA A 155 11.57 2.86 -5.69
N ALA A 156 10.91 3.18 -4.57
CA ALA A 156 10.97 2.33 -3.37
C ALA A 156 10.33 0.97 -3.62
N LEU A 157 9.17 0.93 -4.31
CA LEU A 157 8.51 -0.33 -4.68
C LEU A 157 9.44 -1.23 -5.51
N THR A 158 10.06 -0.68 -6.56
CA THR A 158 10.99 -1.42 -7.41
C THR A 158 12.13 -2.02 -6.60
N LEU A 159 12.80 -1.20 -5.79
CA LEU A 159 13.93 -1.65 -4.98
C LEU A 159 13.52 -2.72 -3.96
N LEU A 160 12.37 -2.58 -3.33
CA LEU A 160 11.84 -3.57 -2.38
C LEU A 160 11.44 -4.87 -3.06
N ASN A 161 10.89 -4.80 -4.28
CA ASN A 161 10.59 -5.99 -5.06
C ASN A 161 11.86 -6.73 -5.48
N ASP A 162 12.88 -6.02 -5.95
CA ASP A 162 14.19 -6.59 -6.26
C ASP A 162 14.78 -7.32 -5.04
N MET A 163 14.70 -6.69 -3.85
CA MET A 163 15.13 -7.31 -2.59
C MET A 163 14.29 -8.55 -2.22
N ARG A 164 13.00 -8.57 -2.53
CA ARG A 164 12.12 -9.72 -2.31
C ARG A 164 12.48 -10.86 -3.27
N GLU A 165 12.73 -10.58 -4.54
CA GLU A 165 13.15 -11.55 -5.56
C GLU A 165 14.52 -12.17 -5.25
N GLU A 166 15.44 -11.38 -4.67
CA GLU A 166 16.76 -11.86 -4.23
C GLU A 166 16.73 -12.56 -2.84
N GLY A 167 15.56 -12.66 -2.22
CA GLY A 167 15.42 -13.30 -0.90
C GLY A 167 15.98 -12.51 0.29
N ILE A 168 16.29 -11.22 0.11
CA ILE A 168 16.71 -10.29 1.17
C ILE A 168 15.51 -9.92 2.04
N ILE A 169 14.35 -9.76 1.44
CA ILE A 169 13.06 -9.57 2.09
C ILE A 169 12.27 -10.89 1.98
N PRO A 170 11.55 -11.32 3.03
CA PRO A 170 10.73 -12.53 2.98
C PRO A 170 9.72 -12.50 1.82
N GLU A 171 9.51 -13.62 1.15
CA GLU A 171 8.63 -13.70 -0.03
C GLU A 171 7.15 -13.47 0.29
N ASP A 172 6.76 -13.67 1.56
CA ASP A 172 5.41 -13.43 2.05
C ASP A 172 5.10 -11.94 2.32
N VAL A 173 6.10 -11.06 2.20
CA VAL A 173 5.88 -9.61 2.30
C VAL A 173 5.06 -9.10 1.11
N LYS A 174 4.05 -8.27 1.41
CA LYS A 174 3.11 -7.70 0.44
C LYS A 174 3.23 -6.18 0.34
N PHE A 175 3.21 -5.69 -0.89
CA PHE A 175 3.27 -4.26 -1.20
C PHE A 175 1.94 -3.80 -1.79
N LYS A 176 1.28 -2.88 -1.09
CA LYS A 176 0.09 -2.19 -1.58
C LYS A 176 0.43 -0.75 -1.93
N VAL A 177 0.17 -0.33 -3.16
CA VAL A 177 0.39 1.06 -3.55
C VAL A 177 -0.81 1.92 -3.14
N SER A 178 -0.51 3.01 -2.42
CA SER A 178 -1.51 3.95 -1.92
C SER A 178 -2.12 4.79 -3.04
N PHE A 179 -3.39 5.21 -2.88
CA PHE A 179 -4.00 6.21 -3.75
C PHE A 179 -3.22 7.53 -3.78
N LEU A 180 -2.48 7.84 -2.69
CA LEU A 180 -1.61 9.02 -2.61
C LEU A 180 -0.41 8.97 -3.58
N ALA A 181 -0.14 7.83 -4.20
CA ALA A 181 0.81 7.74 -5.31
C ALA A 181 0.25 8.32 -6.63
N GLY A 182 -1.07 8.57 -6.72
CA GLY A 182 -1.69 9.29 -7.82
C GLY A 182 -2.02 8.44 -9.06
N HIS A 183 -2.15 7.13 -8.90
CA HIS A 183 -2.45 6.20 -9.99
C HIS A 183 -3.95 5.90 -10.08
N GLY A 184 -4.56 6.08 -11.27
CA GLY A 184 -6.01 5.87 -11.46
C GLY A 184 -6.39 5.28 -12.83
N THR A 185 -5.43 4.75 -13.62
CA THR A 185 -5.72 4.19 -14.94
C THR A 185 -5.34 2.71 -15.04
N ALA A 186 -5.93 1.97 -15.98
CA ALA A 186 -5.54 0.59 -16.25
C ALA A 186 -4.05 0.44 -16.64
N VAL A 187 -3.51 1.46 -17.33
CA VAL A 187 -2.09 1.50 -17.69
C VAL A 187 -1.21 1.61 -16.45
N SER A 188 -1.57 2.49 -15.51
CA SER A 188 -0.82 2.61 -14.25
C SER A 188 -0.97 1.39 -13.36
N GLY A 189 -2.13 0.73 -13.35
CA GLY A 189 -2.29 -0.56 -12.66
C GLY A 189 -1.31 -1.61 -13.18
N LYS A 190 -1.18 -1.73 -14.50
CA LYS A 190 -0.23 -2.66 -15.12
C LYS A 190 1.23 -2.27 -14.88
N LEU A 191 1.53 -0.97 -14.85
CA LEU A 191 2.87 -0.49 -14.48
C LEU A 191 3.22 -0.92 -13.06
N LEU A 192 2.32 -0.68 -12.10
CA LEU A 192 2.54 -1.03 -10.69
C LEU A 192 2.70 -2.54 -10.48
N GLU A 193 1.90 -3.36 -11.18
CA GLU A 193 2.04 -4.81 -11.17
C GLU A 193 3.44 -5.24 -11.66
N ASN A 194 3.91 -4.66 -12.76
CA ASN A 194 5.24 -4.94 -13.29
C ASN A 194 6.39 -4.47 -12.36
N LEU A 195 6.14 -3.49 -11.50
CA LEU A 195 7.09 -3.03 -10.49
C LEU A 195 7.01 -3.83 -9.18
N GLY A 196 6.15 -4.86 -9.11
CA GLY A 196 6.05 -5.76 -7.98
C GLY A 196 4.97 -5.43 -6.95
N ALA A 197 4.00 -4.57 -7.29
CA ALA A 197 2.85 -4.33 -6.42
C ALA A 197 1.92 -5.56 -6.37
N ASP A 198 1.54 -5.99 -5.17
CA ASP A 198 0.54 -7.05 -4.96
C ASP A 198 -0.89 -6.50 -5.04
N SER A 199 -1.08 -5.22 -4.73
CA SER A 199 -2.35 -4.52 -4.86
C SER A 199 -2.16 -3.01 -4.90
N PHE A 200 -3.18 -2.26 -5.32
CA PHE A 200 -3.16 -0.80 -5.24
C PHE A 200 -4.55 -0.22 -4.99
N ASN A 201 -4.58 0.98 -4.46
CA ASN A 201 -5.80 1.79 -4.37
C ASN A 201 -5.79 2.79 -5.54
N PRO A 202 -6.70 2.70 -6.49
CA PRO A 202 -6.83 3.70 -7.54
C PRO A 202 -7.29 5.05 -6.95
N LEU A 203 -6.87 6.14 -7.59
CA LEU A 203 -7.32 7.49 -7.26
C LEU A 203 -8.71 7.72 -7.82
#